data_a2acaecac3471dd484ab306c1f7c02b9
#
_entry.id   a2acaecac3471dd484ab306c1f7c02b9
#
_cell.length_a   1.000
_cell.length_b   1.000
_cell.length_c   1.000
_cell.angle_alpha   90.00
_cell.angle_beta   90.00
_cell.angle_gamma   90.00
#
_symmetry.space_group_name_H-M   'P 1'
#
loop_
_entity.id
_entity.type
_entity.pdbx_description
1 polymer ?
#
loop_
_entity_poly.entity_id
_entity_poly.type
_entity_poly.pdbx_seq_one_letter_code
_entity_poly.pdbx_strand_id
1 'polypeptide(L)'
;MLIALEIVLARFVGWQISEGLRISFETIPILIGGLWLGPVAGLLIGWISDILGTVLSGYGVYFLPLSITPILNGVLPWLIFRFIWKDNVNPVKCVITIIVTELISSFLCGTYALTWYYKLFVPSKTVTFWILLATRLPKLLTLACDTALVTLLHFSAYKRAIKPMLDKR
;
A
#
# COMPACT_ATOMS: atom_id res chain seq x y z
N MET A 1 -8.23 -3.56 -14.35
CA MET A 1 -9.07 -2.50 -13.78
C MET A 1 -8.46 -1.88 -12.51
N LEU A 2 -8.11 -2.65 -11.46
CA LEU A 2 -7.48 -2.12 -10.23
C LEU A 2 -6.13 -1.44 -10.47
N ILE A 3 -5.28 -1.98 -11.34
CA ILE A 3 -4.00 -1.37 -11.74
C ILE A 3 -4.23 0.00 -12.41
N ALA A 4 -5.20 0.10 -13.31
CA ALA A 4 -5.53 1.37 -13.95
C ALA A 4 -6.06 2.40 -12.94
N LEU A 5 -6.90 1.95 -12.00
CA LEU A 5 -7.40 2.80 -10.93
C LEU A 5 -6.27 3.29 -10.02
N GLU A 6 -5.32 2.42 -9.69
CA GLU A 6 -4.13 2.78 -8.90
C GLU A 6 -3.32 3.88 -9.61
N ILE A 7 -2.99 3.69 -10.89
CA ILE A 7 -2.23 4.67 -11.68
C ILE A 7 -2.96 6.02 -11.74
N VAL A 8 -4.28 6.00 -11.93
CA VAL A 8 -5.10 7.22 -11.93
C VAL A 8 -5.04 7.92 -10.58
N LEU A 9 -5.25 7.20 -9.48
CA LEU A 9 -5.17 7.77 -8.14
C LEU A 9 -3.77 8.29 -7.82
N ALA A 10 -2.74 7.57 -8.23
CA ALA A 10 -1.35 8.01 -8.06
C ALA A 10 -1.05 9.31 -8.80
N ARG A 11 -1.63 9.51 -9.98
CA ARG A 11 -1.32 10.65 -10.85
C ARG A 11 -2.18 11.87 -10.63
N PHE A 12 -3.49 11.66 -10.49
CA PHE A 12 -4.45 12.76 -10.45
C PHE A 12 -4.80 13.19 -9.02
N VAL A 13 -4.63 12.30 -8.03
CA VAL A 13 -4.98 12.57 -6.63
C VAL A 13 -3.75 12.61 -5.72
N GLY A 14 -2.57 12.28 -6.26
CA GLY A 14 -1.31 12.32 -5.52
C GLY A 14 -0.72 13.73 -5.48
N TRP A 15 -0.59 14.31 -4.28
CA TRP A 15 0.10 15.59 -4.05
C TRP A 15 1.46 15.36 -3.41
N GLN A 16 2.50 15.88 -4.06
CA GLN A 16 3.85 15.84 -3.54
C GLN A 16 4.10 17.12 -2.70
N ILE A 17 4.15 16.94 -1.39
CA ILE A 17 4.34 18.06 -0.44
C ILE A 17 5.83 18.33 -0.24
N SER A 18 6.69 17.31 -0.32
CA SER A 18 8.14 17.41 -0.13
C SER A 18 8.86 16.28 -0.86
N GLU A 19 10.20 16.39 -1.02
CA GLU A 19 11.07 15.38 -1.68
C GLU A 19 11.02 13.97 -1.04
N GLY A 20 10.32 13.76 0.04
CA GLY A 20 10.16 12.44 0.67
C GLY A 20 8.72 12.14 1.07
N LEU A 21 7.81 13.10 0.89
CA LEU A 21 6.43 12.98 1.30
C LEU A 21 5.49 13.21 0.13
N ARG A 22 4.90 12.11 -0.33
CA ARG A 22 3.81 12.12 -1.30
C ARG A 22 2.54 11.61 -0.61
N ILE A 23 1.50 12.41 -0.64
CA ILE A 23 0.17 12.02 -0.22
C ILE A 23 -0.55 11.48 -1.45
N SER A 24 -0.87 10.21 -1.48
CA SER A 24 -1.59 9.58 -2.58
C SER A 24 -2.45 8.43 -2.05
N PHE A 25 -3.58 8.23 -2.68
CA PHE A 25 -4.50 7.13 -2.37
C PHE A 25 -4.24 5.88 -3.24
N GLU A 26 -3.04 5.79 -3.81
CA GLU A 26 -2.62 4.67 -4.66
C GLU A 26 -2.60 3.32 -3.93
N THR A 27 -2.45 3.34 -2.61
CA THR A 27 -2.42 2.14 -1.77
C THR A 27 -3.79 1.45 -1.69
N ILE A 28 -4.89 2.19 -1.83
CA ILE A 28 -6.25 1.66 -1.70
C ILE A 28 -6.57 0.52 -2.68
N PRO A 29 -6.37 0.66 -4.01
CA PRO A 29 -6.62 -0.43 -4.95
C PRO A 29 -5.74 -1.66 -4.73
N ILE A 30 -4.50 -1.47 -4.26
CA ILE A 30 -3.56 -2.55 -3.96
C ILE A 30 -4.06 -3.35 -2.76
N LEU A 31 -4.42 -2.67 -1.66
CA LEU A 31 -4.97 -3.30 -0.45
C LEU A 31 -6.26 -4.06 -0.74
N ILE A 32 -7.20 -3.46 -1.49
CA ILE A 32 -8.46 -4.09 -1.89
C ILE A 32 -8.19 -5.30 -2.79
N GLY A 33 -7.27 -5.16 -3.74
CA GLY A 33 -6.85 -6.25 -4.62
C GLY A 33 -6.31 -7.45 -3.83
N GLY A 34 -5.45 -7.20 -2.85
CA GLY A 34 -4.93 -8.22 -1.95
C GLY A 34 -6.02 -8.89 -1.11
N LEU A 35 -6.92 -8.10 -0.52
CA LEU A 35 -7.99 -8.61 0.33
C LEU A 35 -9.04 -9.45 -0.43
N TRP A 36 -9.39 -9.06 -1.66
CA TRP A 36 -10.50 -9.70 -2.39
C TRP A 36 -10.04 -10.78 -3.36
N LEU A 37 -8.93 -10.55 -4.05
CA LEU A 37 -8.45 -11.45 -5.11
C LEU A 37 -7.35 -12.40 -4.63
N GLY A 38 -6.85 -12.19 -3.41
CA GLY A 38 -5.83 -13.03 -2.81
C GLY A 38 -4.39 -12.53 -2.99
N PRO A 39 -3.41 -13.22 -2.37
CA PRO A 39 -2.04 -12.72 -2.25
C PRO A 39 -1.31 -12.63 -3.60
N VAL A 40 -1.56 -13.57 -4.51
CA VAL A 40 -0.91 -13.55 -5.84
C VAL A 40 -1.40 -12.38 -6.68
N ALA A 41 -2.71 -12.12 -6.66
CA ALA A 41 -3.27 -10.97 -7.37
C ALA A 41 -2.81 -9.65 -6.75
N GLY A 42 -2.78 -9.55 -5.41
CA GLY A 42 -2.24 -8.38 -4.70
C GLY A 42 -0.78 -8.10 -5.01
N LEU A 43 0.06 -9.16 -5.06
CA LEU A 43 1.45 -9.07 -5.47
C LEU A 43 1.59 -8.52 -6.90
N LEU A 44 0.85 -9.10 -7.85
CA LEU A 44 0.90 -8.67 -9.24
C LEU A 44 0.41 -7.24 -9.42
N ILE A 45 -0.69 -6.86 -8.76
CA ILE A 45 -1.20 -5.49 -8.79
C ILE A 45 -0.12 -4.53 -8.27
N GLY A 46 0.42 -4.76 -7.08
CA GLY A 46 1.43 -3.90 -6.49
C GLY A 46 2.70 -3.79 -7.34
N TRP A 47 3.19 -4.91 -7.87
CA TRP A 47 4.41 -4.93 -8.67
C TRP A 47 4.24 -4.25 -10.03
N ILE A 48 3.18 -4.60 -10.77
CA ILE A 48 2.91 -4.03 -12.10
C ILE A 48 2.61 -2.53 -11.98
N SER A 49 1.85 -2.12 -10.98
CA SER A 49 1.55 -0.72 -10.72
C SER A 49 2.80 0.10 -10.44
N ASP A 50 3.73 -0.44 -9.67
CA ASP A 50 5.01 0.24 -9.36
C ASP A 50 5.89 0.42 -10.61
N ILE A 51 6.01 -0.63 -11.44
CA ILE A 51 6.73 -0.55 -12.71
C ILE A 51 6.10 0.51 -13.62
N LEU A 52 4.79 0.40 -13.87
CA LEU A 52 4.07 1.34 -14.73
C LEU A 52 4.09 2.76 -14.15
N GLY A 53 3.93 2.89 -12.85
CA GLY A 53 4.02 4.16 -12.14
C GLY A 53 5.38 4.81 -12.33
N THR A 54 6.47 4.08 -12.22
CA THR A 54 7.83 4.59 -12.41
C THR A 54 8.08 4.96 -13.88
N VAL A 55 7.74 4.10 -14.83
CA VAL A 55 7.91 4.36 -16.27
C VAL A 55 7.12 5.59 -16.71
N LEU A 56 5.87 5.71 -16.28
CA LEU A 56 5.01 6.84 -16.60
C LEU A 56 5.40 8.13 -15.87
N SER A 57 6.09 8.07 -14.72
CA SER A 57 6.50 9.25 -13.95
C SER A 57 7.66 10.00 -14.56
N GLY A 58 8.53 9.31 -15.30
CA GLY A 58 9.82 9.88 -15.69
C GLY A 58 10.72 10.26 -14.51
N TYR A 59 10.36 9.90 -13.29
CA TYR A 59 11.14 10.19 -12.09
C TYR A 59 12.13 9.07 -11.80
N GLY A 60 13.38 9.25 -12.23
CA GLY A 60 14.52 8.44 -11.82
C GLY A 60 14.60 7.04 -12.44
N VAL A 61 15.54 6.25 -11.92
CA VAL A 61 15.77 4.87 -12.32
C VAL A 61 14.87 3.96 -11.48
N TYR A 62 14.20 2.99 -12.14
CA TYR A 62 13.46 1.95 -11.44
C TYR A 62 14.39 1.19 -10.48
N PHE A 63 14.03 1.16 -9.20
CA PHE A 63 14.82 0.51 -8.17
C PHE A 63 14.00 -0.59 -7.50
N LEU A 64 14.28 -1.83 -7.90
CA LEU A 64 13.54 -3.03 -7.49
C LEU A 64 13.30 -3.16 -5.97
N PRO A 65 14.24 -2.80 -5.06
CA PRO A 65 13.96 -2.84 -3.63
C PRO A 65 12.85 -1.90 -3.16
N LEU A 66 12.55 -0.81 -3.88
CA LEU A 66 11.42 0.06 -3.56
C LEU A 66 10.07 -0.62 -3.85
N SER A 67 10.00 -1.49 -4.85
CA SER A 67 8.80 -2.25 -5.21
C SER A 67 8.35 -3.22 -4.11
N ILE A 68 9.20 -3.51 -3.14
CA ILE A 68 8.84 -4.32 -1.98
C ILE A 68 7.65 -3.72 -1.20
N THR A 69 7.56 -2.39 -1.14
CA THR A 69 6.46 -1.69 -0.44
C THR A 69 5.08 -1.98 -1.04
N PRO A 70 4.82 -1.72 -2.34
CA PRO A 70 3.53 -2.03 -2.92
C PRO A 70 3.24 -3.54 -3.00
N ILE A 71 4.26 -4.38 -3.16
CA ILE A 71 4.10 -5.83 -3.11
C ILE A 71 3.61 -6.29 -1.74
N LEU A 72 4.24 -5.82 -0.66
CA LEU A 72 3.82 -6.15 0.71
C LEU A 72 2.41 -5.63 1.02
N ASN A 73 2.06 -4.43 0.55
CA ASN A 73 0.71 -3.89 0.70
C ASN A 73 -0.35 -4.76 0.01
N GLY A 74 0.01 -5.43 -1.08
CA GLY A 74 -0.88 -6.38 -1.76
C GLY A 74 -0.98 -7.75 -1.09
N VAL A 75 0.09 -8.22 -0.46
CA VAL A 75 0.19 -9.60 0.07
C VAL A 75 -0.17 -9.69 1.55
N LEU A 76 0.36 -8.79 2.39
CA LEU A 76 0.22 -8.85 3.85
C LEU A 76 -1.23 -8.82 4.34
N PRO A 77 -2.16 -8.01 3.80
CA PRO A 77 -3.53 -8.00 4.29
C PRO A 77 -4.19 -9.36 4.22
N TRP A 78 -4.00 -10.08 3.10
CA TRP A 78 -4.55 -11.42 2.95
C TRP A 78 -3.91 -12.43 3.93
N LEU A 79 -2.57 -12.38 4.09
CA LEU A 79 -1.87 -13.27 5.01
C LEU A 79 -2.35 -13.06 6.45
N ILE A 80 -2.49 -11.80 6.89
CA ILE A 80 -2.97 -11.48 8.23
C ILE A 80 -4.41 -11.98 8.43
N PHE A 81 -5.30 -11.74 7.45
CA PHE A 81 -6.67 -12.24 7.54
C PHE A 81 -6.74 -13.75 7.59
N ARG A 82 -5.97 -14.45 6.76
CA ARG A 82 -5.99 -15.91 6.67
C ARG A 82 -5.38 -16.58 7.90
N PHE A 83 -4.19 -16.12 8.33
CA PHE A 83 -3.44 -16.81 9.38
C PHE A 83 -3.75 -16.30 10.79
N ILE A 84 -3.97 -15.01 10.97
CA ILE A 84 -4.20 -14.41 12.30
C ILE A 84 -5.69 -14.40 12.64
N TRP A 85 -6.54 -13.95 11.72
CA TRP A 85 -7.97 -13.76 11.97
C TRP A 85 -8.84 -14.94 11.55
N LYS A 86 -8.26 -15.95 10.88
CA LYS A 86 -8.98 -17.15 10.42
C LYS A 86 -10.26 -16.81 9.65
N ASP A 87 -10.16 -15.87 8.72
CA ASP A 87 -11.24 -15.35 7.87
C ASP A 87 -12.43 -14.72 8.64
N ASN A 88 -12.23 -14.37 9.92
CA ASN A 88 -13.26 -13.72 10.71
C ASN A 88 -13.29 -12.21 10.38
N VAL A 89 -14.22 -11.80 9.51
CA VAL A 89 -14.37 -10.45 9.01
C VAL A 89 -15.06 -9.55 10.03
N ASN A 90 -14.29 -8.70 10.69
CA ASN A 90 -14.76 -7.68 11.62
C ASN A 90 -14.13 -6.33 11.23
N PRO A 91 -14.85 -5.18 11.28
CA PRO A 91 -14.28 -3.87 10.92
C PRO A 91 -13.03 -3.52 11.72
N VAL A 92 -13.01 -3.80 13.02
CA VAL A 92 -11.85 -3.55 13.88
C VAL A 92 -10.63 -4.36 13.43
N LYS A 93 -10.82 -5.62 13.06
CA LYS A 93 -9.75 -6.49 12.55
C LYS A 93 -9.23 -5.99 11.19
N CYS A 94 -10.11 -5.46 10.34
CA CYS A 94 -9.72 -4.86 9.08
C CYS A 94 -8.84 -3.62 9.30
N VAL A 95 -9.26 -2.72 10.18
CA VAL A 95 -8.48 -1.55 10.57
C VAL A 95 -7.09 -1.94 11.09
N ILE A 96 -7.02 -2.88 12.02
CA ILE A 96 -5.74 -3.35 12.58
C ILE A 96 -4.86 -3.96 11.48
N THR A 97 -5.43 -4.75 10.58
CA THR A 97 -4.71 -5.37 9.47
C THR A 97 -4.08 -4.32 8.55
N ILE A 98 -4.83 -3.29 8.16
CA ILE A 98 -4.34 -2.24 7.28
C ILE A 98 -3.24 -1.44 7.97
N ILE A 99 -3.44 -1.04 9.22
CA ILE A 99 -2.43 -0.30 10.01
C ILE A 99 -1.13 -1.11 10.12
N VAL A 100 -1.21 -2.39 10.49
CA VAL A 100 -0.03 -3.25 10.62
C VAL A 100 0.66 -3.43 9.28
N THR A 101 -0.10 -3.63 8.19
CA THR A 101 0.44 -3.75 6.85
C THR A 101 1.22 -2.50 6.44
N GLU A 102 0.63 -1.33 6.59
CA GLU A 102 1.26 -0.06 6.24
C GLU A 102 2.49 0.26 7.10
N LEU A 103 2.45 -0.04 8.38
CA LEU A 103 3.59 0.13 9.27
C LEU A 103 4.76 -0.76 8.83
N ILE A 104 4.52 -2.01 8.52
CA ILE A 104 5.57 -2.93 8.08
C ILE A 104 6.08 -2.54 6.68
N SER A 105 5.19 -2.35 5.73
CA SER A 105 5.56 -2.11 4.33
C SER A 105 6.17 -0.72 4.12
N SER A 106 5.48 0.33 4.54
CA SER A 106 5.91 1.71 4.25
C SER A 106 6.94 2.22 5.25
N PHE A 107 6.73 2.04 6.56
CA PHE A 107 7.64 2.59 7.57
C PHE A 107 8.92 1.77 7.72
N LEU A 108 8.84 0.45 7.79
CA LEU A 108 10.05 -0.37 7.92
C LEU A 108 10.70 -0.64 6.57
N CYS A 109 10.06 -1.44 5.71
CA CYS A 109 10.67 -1.89 4.46
C CYS A 109 10.91 -0.74 3.48
N GLY A 110 9.94 0.16 3.31
CA GLY A 110 10.05 1.29 2.40
C GLY A 110 11.10 2.31 2.83
N THR A 111 11.25 2.57 4.14
CA THR A 111 12.31 3.48 4.63
C THR A 111 13.68 2.86 4.48
N TYR A 112 13.81 1.56 4.71
CA TYR A 112 15.07 0.84 4.52
C TYR A 112 15.48 0.82 3.04
N ALA A 113 14.55 0.49 2.14
CA ALA A 113 14.79 0.49 0.71
C ALA A 113 15.17 1.88 0.18
N LEU A 114 14.52 2.94 0.69
CA LEU A 114 14.83 4.31 0.33
C LEU A 114 16.20 4.75 0.85
N THR A 115 16.58 4.33 2.06
CA THR A 115 17.92 4.59 2.59
C THR A 115 18.99 3.97 1.69
N TRP A 116 18.72 2.76 1.20
CA TRP A 116 19.63 2.07 0.28
C TRP A 116 19.69 2.76 -1.07
N TYR A 117 18.55 3.22 -1.59
CA TYR A 117 18.47 4.02 -2.82
C TYR A 117 19.35 5.28 -2.74
N TYR A 118 19.21 6.07 -1.67
CA TYR A 118 20.00 7.29 -1.49
C TYR A 118 21.51 7.01 -1.40
N LYS A 119 21.91 5.95 -0.72
CA LYS A 119 23.32 5.56 -0.63
C LYS A 119 23.94 5.22 -1.99
N LEU A 120 23.17 4.62 -2.91
CA LEU A 120 23.64 4.18 -4.22
C LEU A 120 23.62 5.31 -5.26
N PHE A 121 22.53 6.07 -5.30
CA PHE A 121 22.27 7.01 -6.40
C PHE A 121 22.52 8.47 -6.04
N VAL A 122 22.51 8.83 -4.75
CA VAL A 122 22.68 10.21 -4.29
C VAL A 122 23.63 10.27 -3.10
N PRO A 123 24.90 9.88 -3.25
CA PRO A 123 25.86 9.81 -2.14
C PRO A 123 26.20 11.18 -1.52
N SER A 124 25.88 12.28 -2.22
CA SER A 124 26.04 13.64 -1.70
C SER A 124 25.08 14.00 -0.56
N LYS A 125 23.94 13.28 -0.41
CA LYS A 125 23.01 13.46 0.69
C LYS A 125 23.28 12.39 1.76
N THR A 126 23.87 12.79 2.89
CA THR A 126 24.01 11.91 4.07
C THR A 126 22.66 11.69 4.73
N VAL A 127 21.87 10.81 4.16
CA VAL A 127 20.52 10.53 4.68
C VAL A 127 20.56 9.29 5.54
N THR A 128 20.31 9.47 6.84
CA THR A 128 20.23 8.37 7.81
C THR A 128 18.80 7.83 7.87
N PHE A 129 18.63 6.54 8.16
CA PHE A 129 17.33 5.88 8.33
C PHE A 129 16.37 6.69 9.23
N TRP A 130 16.86 7.23 10.35
CA TRP A 130 16.06 8.01 11.29
C TRP A 130 15.55 9.33 10.74
N ILE A 131 16.34 10.00 9.90
CA ILE A 131 15.93 11.24 9.23
C ILE A 131 14.80 10.92 8.25
N LEU A 132 14.93 9.86 7.44
CA LEU A 132 13.88 9.43 6.52
C LEU A 132 12.62 8.99 7.25
N LEU A 133 12.75 8.31 8.36
CA LEU A 133 11.60 7.90 9.18
C LEU A 133 10.85 9.12 9.71
N ALA A 134 11.57 10.14 10.20
CA ALA A 134 10.98 11.37 10.69
C ALA A 134 10.22 12.14 9.57
N THR A 135 10.79 12.21 8.34
CA THR A 135 10.12 12.87 7.22
C THR A 135 8.85 12.14 6.77
N ARG A 136 8.66 10.89 7.17
CA ARG A 136 7.47 10.08 6.86
C ARG A 136 6.37 10.15 7.91
N LEU A 137 6.59 10.81 9.06
CA LEU A 137 5.55 10.97 10.08
C LEU A 137 4.23 11.55 9.55
N PRO A 138 4.24 12.56 8.66
CA PRO A 138 3.00 13.08 8.06
C PRO A 138 2.22 12.03 7.24
N LYS A 139 2.88 10.95 6.77
CA LYS A 139 2.20 9.82 6.11
C LYS A 139 1.22 9.08 7.03
N LEU A 140 1.30 9.26 8.34
CA LEU A 140 0.31 8.74 9.29
C LEU A 140 -1.09 9.32 9.06
N LEU A 141 -1.20 10.53 8.52
CA LEU A 141 -2.49 11.12 8.15
C LEU A 141 -3.11 10.39 6.95
N THR A 142 -2.30 10.08 5.94
CA THR A 142 -2.77 9.28 4.79
C THR A 142 -3.14 7.87 5.20
N LEU A 143 -2.37 7.26 6.10
CA LEU A 143 -2.68 5.96 6.70
C LEU A 143 -4.07 5.95 7.34
N ALA A 144 -4.43 6.99 8.09
CA ALA A 144 -5.75 7.09 8.72
C ALA A 144 -6.87 7.19 7.65
N CYS A 145 -6.67 8.00 6.61
CA CYS A 145 -7.62 8.13 5.50
C CYS A 145 -7.76 6.82 4.70
N ASP A 146 -6.63 6.19 4.34
CA ASP A 146 -6.62 4.94 3.60
C ASP A 146 -7.29 3.82 4.39
N THR A 147 -7.01 3.74 5.70
CA THR A 147 -7.64 2.76 6.60
C THR A 147 -9.15 2.95 6.65
N ALA A 148 -9.63 4.19 6.79
CA ALA A 148 -11.06 4.49 6.82
C ALA A 148 -11.73 4.11 5.48
N LEU A 149 -11.14 4.53 4.35
CA LEU A 149 -11.69 4.28 3.02
C LEU A 149 -11.71 2.80 2.67
N VAL A 150 -10.59 2.07 2.88
CA VAL A 150 -10.51 0.63 2.59
C VAL A 150 -11.50 -0.15 3.47
N THR A 151 -11.59 0.20 4.76
CA THR A 151 -12.53 -0.47 5.68
C THR A 151 -13.98 -0.23 5.26
N LEU A 152 -14.36 0.99 4.91
CA LEU A 152 -15.70 1.32 4.41
C LEU A 152 -16.03 0.58 3.11
N LEU A 153 -15.10 0.57 2.15
CA LEU A 153 -15.28 -0.12 0.86
C LEU A 153 -15.37 -1.63 1.05
N HIS A 154 -14.47 -2.21 1.84
CA HIS A 154 -14.47 -3.64 2.13
C HIS A 154 -15.78 -4.07 2.80
N PHE A 155 -16.24 -3.33 3.80
CA PHE A 155 -17.48 -3.66 4.54
C PHE A 155 -18.74 -3.45 3.71
N SER A 156 -18.78 -2.40 2.89
CA SER A 156 -19.87 -2.11 1.96
C SER A 156 -20.00 -3.19 0.90
N ALA A 157 -18.87 -3.63 0.32
CA ALA A 157 -18.84 -4.69 -0.67
C ALA A 157 -19.13 -6.06 -0.05
N TYR A 158 -18.62 -6.35 1.15
CA TYR A 158 -18.90 -7.58 1.88
C TYR A 158 -20.39 -7.73 2.16
N LYS A 159 -21.04 -6.67 2.67
CA LYS A 159 -22.50 -6.69 2.92
C LYS A 159 -23.32 -6.92 1.65
N ARG A 160 -22.92 -6.31 0.53
CA ARG A 160 -23.73 -6.33 -0.71
C ARG A 160 -23.50 -7.56 -1.58
N ALA A 161 -22.26 -8.05 -1.65
CA ALA A 161 -21.91 -9.10 -2.60
C ALA A 161 -21.68 -10.46 -1.95
N ILE A 162 -21.03 -10.53 -0.80
CA ILE A 162 -20.56 -11.80 -0.22
C ILE A 162 -21.59 -12.39 0.73
N LYS A 163 -22.20 -11.58 1.60
CA LYS A 163 -23.20 -12.07 2.56
C LYS A 163 -24.41 -12.76 1.91
N PRO A 164 -25.05 -12.20 0.84
CA PRO A 164 -26.18 -12.87 0.20
C PRO A 164 -25.80 -14.13 -0.58
N MET A 165 -24.51 -14.33 -0.90
CA MET A 165 -24.03 -15.59 -1.51
C MET A 165 -23.82 -16.69 -0.47
N LEU A 166 -23.43 -16.34 0.76
CA LEU A 166 -23.25 -17.28 1.86
C LEU A 166 -24.59 -17.72 2.46
N ASP A 167 -25.58 -16.82 2.53
CA ASP A 167 -26.94 -17.14 3.02
C ASP A 167 -27.75 -18.03 2.06
N LYS A 168 -27.30 -18.22 0.82
CA LYS A 168 -27.92 -19.10 -0.18
C LYS A 168 -27.33 -20.51 -0.23
N ARG A 169 -26.35 -20.82 0.62
CA ARG A 169 -25.78 -22.16 0.77
C ARG A 169 -26.22 -22.80 2.07
#